data_14c29fc0595518e60dfa520561d8ac57
#
_entry.id   14c29fc0595518e60dfa520561d8ac57
#
_cell.length_a   1.000
_cell.length_b   1.000
_cell.length_c   1.000
_cell.angle_alpha   90.00
_cell.angle_beta   90.00
_cell.angle_gamma   90.00
#
_symmetry.space_group_name_H-M   'P 1'
#
loop_
_entity.id
_entity.type
_entity.pdbx_description
1 polymer ?
#
loop_
_entity_poly.entity_id
_entity_poly.type
_entity_poly.pdbx_seq_one_letter_code
_entity_poly.pdbx_strand_id
1 'polypeptide(L)'
;MSRRGRKAQSEAFLQNQRTYLQYVNRLTELSISMFDWKNLPSTIDARFLELALFNDGMAVFFKDEVMGYLGLQVMIGGNLDVYRIPITRTAFAQNGYQMKLDPSNSVIIFNNMLHTNSILDVQEMSKRLYEIQRTIDVNVIQQKTPKIITCTENQRLVMKNLYAQYMGNEPFIFGDKNLDLSGIKTLDTTSPYVADKLYELKTQYWNEALTYLGISNVNTVKKERMITDEVQRNLGGTIASRYSRLFMRQQACEQINKMFGLNISVDYREDMQVLDTYDADKAKLSNETDVGKGGVNNE
;
A
#
# COMPACT_ATOMS: atom_id res chain seq x y z
N MET A 1 11.78 -18.85 30.42
CA MET A 1 11.73 -17.43 29.97
C MET A 1 11.31 -16.55 31.14
N SER A 2 12.05 -15.50 31.45
CA SER A 2 11.69 -14.58 32.54
C SER A 2 10.43 -13.75 32.21
N ARG A 3 9.73 -13.24 33.24
CA ARG A 3 8.53 -12.39 33.06
C ARG A 3 8.82 -11.14 32.20
N ARG A 4 10.05 -10.56 32.30
CA ARG A 4 10.54 -9.45 31.46
C ARG A 4 10.72 -9.87 30.01
N GLY A 5 11.24 -11.07 29.73
CA GLY A 5 11.41 -11.56 28.37
C GLY A 5 10.09 -11.78 27.63
N ARG A 6 9.07 -12.30 28.34
CA ARG A 6 7.72 -12.46 27.76
C ARG A 6 7.06 -11.13 27.43
N LYS A 7 7.24 -10.09 28.27
CA LYS A 7 6.71 -8.75 28.02
C LYS A 7 7.38 -8.12 26.79
N ALA A 8 8.71 -8.16 26.69
CA ALA A 8 9.43 -7.62 25.54
C ALA A 8 9.05 -8.33 24.22
N GLN A 9 8.85 -9.65 24.25
CA GLN A 9 8.40 -10.41 23.09
C GLN A 9 6.97 -10.04 22.68
N SER A 10 6.07 -9.81 23.63
CA SER A 10 4.71 -9.35 23.38
C SER A 10 4.70 -7.93 22.78
N GLU A 11 5.52 -7.03 23.29
CA GLU A 11 5.65 -5.66 22.76
C GLU A 11 6.19 -5.64 21.34
N ALA A 12 7.22 -6.45 21.04
CA ALA A 12 7.77 -6.60 19.70
C ALA A 12 6.73 -7.15 18.71
N PHE A 13 5.96 -8.16 19.13
CA PHE A 13 4.86 -8.72 18.32
C PHE A 13 3.80 -7.66 17.99
N LEU A 14 3.38 -6.88 18.98
CA LEU A 14 2.39 -5.80 18.79
C LEU A 14 2.91 -4.69 17.86
N GLN A 15 4.17 -4.30 17.98
CA GLN A 15 4.77 -3.32 17.06
C GLN A 15 4.82 -3.83 15.63
N ASN A 16 5.19 -5.11 15.44
CA ASN A 16 5.22 -5.74 14.13
C ASN A 16 3.84 -5.78 13.49
N GLN A 17 2.83 -6.17 14.25
CA GLN A 17 1.45 -6.19 13.79
C GLN A 17 0.95 -4.78 13.41
N ARG A 18 1.30 -3.74 14.18
CA ARG A 18 0.94 -2.35 13.87
C ARG A 18 1.54 -1.88 12.55
N THR A 19 2.81 -2.16 12.29
CA THR A 19 3.47 -1.77 11.04
C THR A 19 2.80 -2.43 9.84
N TYR A 20 2.49 -3.71 9.91
CA TYR A 20 1.75 -4.41 8.87
C TYR A 20 0.36 -3.77 8.63
N LEU A 21 -0.42 -3.57 9.70
CA LEU A 21 -1.75 -2.96 9.60
C LEU A 21 -1.71 -1.52 9.07
N GLN A 22 -0.64 -0.76 9.34
CA GLN A 22 -0.47 0.58 8.75
C GLN A 22 -0.42 0.52 7.23
N TYR A 23 0.32 -0.43 6.64
CA TYR A 23 0.37 -0.59 5.19
C TYR A 23 -0.98 -1.06 4.62
N VAL A 24 -1.61 -2.04 5.25
CA VAL A 24 -2.95 -2.51 4.83
C VAL A 24 -3.94 -1.36 4.86
N ASN A 25 -4.05 -0.64 5.97
CA ASN A 25 -5.00 0.46 6.12
C ASN A 25 -4.73 1.58 5.10
N ARG A 26 -3.46 1.96 4.90
CA ARG A 26 -3.11 3.03 3.96
C ARG A 26 -3.45 2.66 2.52
N LEU A 27 -3.13 1.44 2.08
CA LEU A 27 -3.47 0.98 0.72
C LEU A 27 -4.98 0.82 0.56
N THR A 28 -5.69 0.36 1.58
CA THR A 28 -7.16 0.28 1.60
C THR A 28 -7.78 1.67 1.45
N GLU A 29 -7.33 2.64 2.27
CA GLU A 29 -7.83 4.01 2.23
C GLU A 29 -7.63 4.65 0.85
N LEU A 30 -6.44 4.48 0.27
CA LEU A 30 -6.15 4.95 -1.08
C LEU A 30 -7.07 4.29 -2.11
N SER A 31 -7.32 2.99 -1.99
CA SER A 31 -8.17 2.25 -2.91
C SER A 31 -9.63 2.70 -2.87
N ILE A 32 -10.22 2.85 -1.68
CA ILE A 32 -11.62 3.25 -1.53
C ILE A 32 -11.88 4.73 -1.83
N SER A 33 -10.83 5.55 -1.84
CA SER A 33 -10.92 6.99 -2.11
C SER A 33 -10.78 7.37 -3.57
N MET A 34 -10.52 6.41 -4.47
CA MET A 34 -10.23 6.69 -5.88
C MET A 34 -11.42 7.15 -6.71
N PHE A 35 -12.64 6.75 -6.32
CA PHE A 35 -13.83 6.96 -7.12
C PHE A 35 -14.73 8.03 -6.52
N ASP A 36 -15.32 8.84 -7.39
CA ASP A 36 -16.31 9.83 -7.05
C ASP A 36 -17.67 9.42 -7.64
N TRP A 37 -18.62 9.09 -6.74
CA TRP A 37 -19.98 8.72 -7.09
C TRP A 37 -20.85 9.97 -7.09
N LYS A 38 -21.40 10.31 -8.26
CA LYS A 38 -22.27 11.46 -8.46
C LYS A 38 -23.73 11.03 -8.45
N ASN A 39 -24.60 11.85 -7.85
CA ASN A 39 -26.03 11.63 -7.78
C ASN A 39 -26.44 10.31 -7.07
N LEU A 40 -25.57 9.79 -6.21
CA LEU A 40 -25.90 8.62 -5.40
C LEU A 40 -27.03 8.98 -4.41
N PRO A 41 -28.06 8.13 -4.24
CA PRO A 41 -29.11 8.37 -3.25
C PRO A 41 -28.53 8.62 -1.86
N SER A 42 -29.09 9.56 -1.12
CA SER A 42 -28.60 9.96 0.21
C SER A 42 -28.64 8.85 1.28
N THR A 43 -29.38 7.79 1.00
CA THR A 43 -29.46 6.58 1.85
C THR A 43 -28.27 5.64 1.69
N ILE A 44 -27.39 5.88 0.70
CA ILE A 44 -26.22 5.04 0.42
C ILE A 44 -24.93 5.75 0.82
N ASP A 45 -24.14 5.12 1.68
CA ASP A 45 -22.78 5.57 2.01
C ASP A 45 -21.80 5.07 0.93
N ALA A 46 -21.29 5.99 0.10
CA ALA A 46 -20.31 5.69 -0.95
C ALA A 46 -19.04 5.03 -0.40
N ARG A 47 -18.58 5.45 0.79
CA ARG A 47 -17.43 4.85 1.47
C ARG A 47 -17.69 3.38 1.81
N PHE A 48 -18.88 3.07 2.32
CA PHE A 48 -19.25 1.69 2.66
C PHE A 48 -19.37 0.83 1.41
N LEU A 49 -19.93 1.38 0.33
CA LEU A 49 -20.05 0.70 -0.96
C LEU A 49 -18.67 0.33 -1.52
N GLU A 50 -17.72 1.28 -1.55
CA GLU A 50 -16.35 1.02 -2.00
C GLU A 50 -15.61 0.04 -1.08
N LEU A 51 -15.86 0.09 0.23
CA LEU A 51 -15.27 -0.86 1.18
C LEU A 51 -15.80 -2.29 0.97
N ALA A 52 -17.09 -2.45 0.68
CA ALA A 52 -17.67 -3.74 0.32
C ALA A 52 -17.09 -4.30 -0.98
N LEU A 53 -16.95 -3.45 -2.01
CA LEU A 53 -16.29 -3.82 -3.26
C LEU A 53 -14.83 -4.25 -3.05
N PHE A 54 -14.10 -3.52 -2.23
CA PHE A 54 -12.71 -3.81 -1.92
C PHE A 54 -12.54 -5.13 -1.14
N ASN A 55 -13.35 -5.36 -0.12
CA ASN A 55 -13.23 -6.52 0.77
C ASN A 55 -13.85 -7.79 0.18
N ASP A 56 -15.02 -7.68 -0.45
CA ASP A 56 -15.84 -8.83 -0.86
C ASP A 56 -15.79 -9.05 -2.38
N GLY A 57 -15.30 -8.06 -3.16
CA GLY A 57 -15.23 -8.10 -4.61
C GLY A 57 -16.53 -7.70 -5.31
N MET A 58 -17.62 -7.55 -4.56
CA MET A 58 -18.94 -7.21 -5.08
C MET A 58 -19.83 -6.58 -4.00
N ALA A 59 -20.82 -5.81 -4.46
CA ALA A 59 -21.89 -5.26 -3.65
C ALA A 59 -23.22 -5.36 -4.42
N VAL A 60 -24.34 -5.23 -3.75
CA VAL A 60 -25.65 -5.24 -4.40
C VAL A 60 -26.38 -3.93 -4.15
N PHE A 61 -26.89 -3.35 -5.23
CA PHE A 61 -27.77 -2.19 -5.21
C PHE A 61 -29.22 -2.64 -5.42
N PHE A 62 -30.12 -2.14 -4.58
CA PHE A 62 -31.55 -2.48 -4.65
C PHE A 62 -32.39 -1.40 -3.96
N LYS A 63 -33.72 -1.51 -4.09
CA LYS A 63 -34.67 -0.64 -3.40
C LYS A 63 -35.39 -1.43 -2.31
N ASP A 64 -35.23 -0.98 -1.06
CA ASP A 64 -36.02 -1.47 0.10
C ASP A 64 -37.29 -0.65 0.22
N GLU A 65 -38.40 -1.28 0.65
CA GLU A 65 -39.69 -0.63 0.76
C GLU A 65 -39.76 0.43 1.86
N VAL A 66 -38.94 0.26 2.92
CA VAL A 66 -38.95 1.12 4.12
C VAL A 66 -37.76 2.08 4.09
N MET A 67 -36.57 1.57 3.78
CA MET A 67 -35.31 2.33 3.88
C MET A 67 -34.93 3.04 2.57
N GLY A 68 -35.62 2.80 1.45
CA GLY A 68 -35.30 3.35 0.16
C GLY A 68 -34.16 2.61 -0.54
N TYR A 69 -33.31 3.32 -1.27
CA TYR A 69 -32.21 2.69 -2.00
C TYR A 69 -31.07 2.30 -1.05
N LEU A 70 -30.55 1.08 -1.23
CA LEU A 70 -29.46 0.53 -0.43
C LEU A 70 -28.37 -0.05 -1.32
N GLY A 71 -27.12 0.13 -0.87
CA GLY A 71 -25.93 -0.51 -1.43
C GLY A 71 -25.25 -1.33 -0.33
N LEU A 72 -25.41 -2.65 -0.34
CA LEU A 72 -24.99 -3.51 0.76
C LEU A 72 -24.06 -4.64 0.28
N GLN A 73 -23.43 -5.30 1.25
CA GLN A 73 -22.73 -6.55 1.04
C GLN A 73 -23.68 -7.62 0.53
N VAL A 74 -23.19 -8.54 -0.30
CA VAL A 74 -24.00 -9.58 -0.90
C VAL A 74 -23.39 -10.96 -0.66
N MET A 75 -24.24 -11.88 -0.20
CA MET A 75 -23.94 -13.31 -0.18
C MET A 75 -24.52 -13.94 -1.44
N ILE A 76 -23.66 -14.65 -2.16
CA ILE A 76 -24.03 -15.39 -3.35
C ILE A 76 -24.45 -16.78 -2.92
N GLY A 77 -25.61 -17.21 -3.39
CA GLY A 77 -26.11 -18.58 -3.16
C GLY A 77 -26.74 -19.15 -4.43
N GLY A 78 -26.59 -20.45 -4.63
CA GLY A 78 -27.34 -21.17 -5.63
C GLY A 78 -26.85 -21.01 -7.08
N ASN A 79 -27.77 -20.73 -8.00
CA ASN A 79 -27.52 -20.82 -9.43
C ASN A 79 -26.82 -19.58 -10.00
N LEU A 80 -25.93 -19.82 -10.96
CA LEU A 80 -25.32 -18.80 -11.80
C LEU A 80 -26.02 -18.82 -13.17
N ASP A 81 -26.02 -17.68 -13.84
CA ASP A 81 -26.39 -17.60 -15.25
C ASP A 81 -25.28 -18.14 -16.19
N VAL A 82 -25.51 -18.09 -17.49
CA VAL A 82 -24.56 -18.57 -18.52
C VAL A 82 -23.24 -17.79 -18.52
N TYR A 83 -23.20 -16.60 -17.96
CA TYR A 83 -22.03 -15.74 -17.81
C TYR A 83 -21.42 -15.80 -16.40
N ARG A 84 -21.86 -16.75 -15.57
CA ARG A 84 -21.45 -16.92 -14.16
C ARG A 84 -21.86 -15.75 -13.25
N ILE A 85 -22.88 -15.01 -13.61
CA ILE A 85 -23.44 -13.96 -12.76
C ILE A 85 -24.45 -14.59 -11.79
N PRO A 86 -24.42 -14.28 -10.49
CA PRO A 86 -25.31 -14.87 -9.51
C PRO A 86 -26.78 -14.49 -9.75
N ILE A 87 -27.65 -15.48 -9.86
CA ILE A 87 -29.10 -15.28 -9.98
C ILE A 87 -29.70 -15.05 -8.61
N THR A 88 -29.33 -15.88 -7.61
CA THR A 88 -29.81 -15.72 -6.22
C THR A 88 -28.80 -14.88 -5.43
N ARG A 89 -29.29 -13.80 -4.83
CA ARG A 89 -28.48 -12.81 -4.10
C ARG A 89 -29.14 -12.57 -2.76
N THR A 90 -28.36 -12.55 -1.69
CA THR A 90 -28.85 -12.15 -0.39
C THR A 90 -28.06 -10.94 0.08
N ALA A 91 -28.69 -9.76 0.08
CA ALA A 91 -28.12 -8.58 0.74
C ALA A 91 -28.10 -8.81 2.23
N PHE A 92 -27.02 -8.39 2.90
CA PHE A 92 -26.92 -8.48 4.35
C PHE A 92 -26.14 -7.29 4.93
N ALA A 93 -26.40 -7.03 6.22
CA ALA A 93 -25.64 -6.05 6.99
C ALA A 93 -25.34 -6.59 8.39
N GLN A 94 -24.33 -6.01 9.05
CA GLN A 94 -23.87 -6.46 10.38
C GLN A 94 -24.92 -6.32 11.49
N ASN A 95 -25.93 -5.47 11.29
CA ASN A 95 -27.05 -5.30 12.23
C ASN A 95 -28.10 -6.43 12.16
N GLY A 96 -27.85 -7.48 11.35
CA GLY A 96 -28.77 -8.59 11.15
C GLY A 96 -29.77 -8.40 10.01
N TYR A 97 -29.73 -7.28 9.29
CA TYR A 97 -30.56 -7.08 8.10
C TYR A 97 -30.21 -8.11 7.01
N GLN A 98 -31.22 -8.74 6.44
CA GLN A 98 -31.08 -9.66 5.30
C GLN A 98 -32.27 -9.52 4.36
N MET A 99 -31.99 -9.51 3.05
CA MET A 99 -33.00 -9.48 2.00
C MET A 99 -32.61 -10.39 0.83
N LYS A 100 -33.52 -11.26 0.42
CA LYS A 100 -33.35 -12.10 -0.77
C LYS A 100 -33.72 -11.31 -2.01
N LEU A 101 -32.85 -11.33 -2.98
CA LEU A 101 -32.92 -10.55 -4.21
C LEU A 101 -32.67 -11.43 -5.42
N ASP A 102 -33.09 -10.94 -6.58
CA ASP A 102 -32.88 -11.55 -7.90
C ASP A 102 -32.50 -10.48 -8.94
N PRO A 103 -32.19 -10.86 -10.20
CA PRO A 103 -31.81 -9.93 -11.26
C PRO A 103 -32.91 -8.92 -11.66
N SER A 104 -34.17 -9.16 -11.31
CA SER A 104 -35.28 -8.26 -11.66
C SER A 104 -35.41 -7.06 -10.71
N ASN A 105 -34.90 -7.18 -9.48
CA ASN A 105 -35.05 -6.19 -8.41
C ASN A 105 -33.73 -5.66 -7.84
N SER A 106 -32.59 -6.11 -8.37
CA SER A 106 -31.29 -5.72 -7.86
C SER A 106 -30.19 -5.73 -8.94
N VAL A 107 -29.18 -4.90 -8.76
CA VAL A 107 -27.98 -4.84 -9.60
C VAL A 107 -26.75 -5.20 -8.77
N ILE A 108 -25.93 -6.13 -9.25
CA ILE A 108 -24.61 -6.39 -8.64
C ILE A 108 -23.62 -5.39 -9.20
N ILE A 109 -22.84 -4.80 -8.32
CA ILE A 109 -21.67 -3.97 -8.64
C ILE A 109 -20.44 -4.83 -8.39
N PHE A 110 -19.57 -5.00 -9.37
CA PHE A 110 -18.33 -5.74 -9.22
C PHE A 110 -17.15 -4.79 -9.04
N ASN A 111 -16.16 -5.25 -8.27
CA ASN A 111 -14.97 -4.47 -7.98
C ASN A 111 -14.05 -4.30 -9.23
N ASN A 112 -13.91 -5.37 -10.01
CA ASN A 112 -13.07 -5.42 -11.20
C ASN A 112 -13.63 -6.44 -12.21
N MET A 113 -13.05 -6.51 -13.42
CA MET A 113 -13.47 -7.44 -14.46
C MET A 113 -13.32 -8.93 -14.11
N LEU A 114 -12.50 -9.26 -13.10
CA LEU A 114 -12.36 -10.64 -12.61
C LEU A 114 -13.41 -11.00 -11.57
N HIS A 115 -14.20 -10.04 -11.11
CA HIS A 115 -15.18 -10.17 -10.01
C HIS A 115 -14.54 -10.62 -8.69
N THR A 116 -13.28 -10.20 -8.44
CA THR A 116 -12.53 -10.58 -7.25
C THR A 116 -12.37 -9.39 -6.30
N ASN A 117 -12.12 -9.69 -5.04
CA ASN A 117 -11.77 -8.69 -4.04
C ASN A 117 -10.33 -8.17 -4.27
N SER A 118 -9.99 -7.04 -3.65
CA SER A 118 -8.64 -6.46 -3.69
C SER A 118 -7.89 -6.64 -2.36
N ILE A 119 -8.59 -6.98 -1.28
CA ILE A 119 -8.00 -7.06 0.06
C ILE A 119 -6.89 -8.10 0.15
N LEU A 120 -7.04 -9.26 -0.47
CA LEU A 120 -6.05 -10.34 -0.40
C LEU A 120 -4.71 -9.94 -1.03
N ASP A 121 -4.78 -9.31 -2.21
CA ASP A 121 -3.57 -8.81 -2.88
C ASP A 121 -2.92 -7.67 -2.09
N VAL A 122 -3.72 -6.76 -1.55
CA VAL A 122 -3.23 -5.67 -0.68
C VAL A 122 -2.58 -6.21 0.59
N GLN A 123 -3.13 -7.25 1.19
CA GLN A 123 -2.52 -7.90 2.35
C GLN A 123 -1.16 -8.52 2.01
N GLU A 124 -1.04 -9.19 0.87
CA GLU A 124 0.23 -9.78 0.44
C GLU A 124 1.28 -8.70 0.12
N MET A 125 0.90 -7.63 -0.59
CA MET A 125 1.78 -6.48 -0.85
C MET A 125 2.21 -5.79 0.44
N SER A 126 1.28 -5.60 1.38
CA SER A 126 1.55 -5.02 2.69
C SER A 126 2.51 -5.86 3.51
N LYS A 127 2.43 -7.19 3.39
CA LYS A 127 3.36 -8.11 4.04
C LYS A 127 4.78 -7.94 3.50
N ARG A 128 4.95 -7.83 2.17
CA ARG A 128 6.26 -7.56 1.56
C ARG A 128 6.84 -6.22 2.03
N LEU A 129 6.03 -5.17 2.06
CA LEU A 129 6.43 -3.85 2.56
C LEU A 129 6.82 -3.89 4.04
N TYR A 130 6.08 -4.62 4.85
CA TYR A 130 6.36 -4.84 6.26
C TYR A 130 7.69 -5.56 6.45
N GLU A 131 7.95 -6.66 5.74
CA GLU A 131 9.20 -7.43 5.87
C GLU A 131 10.44 -6.59 5.50
N ILE A 132 10.35 -5.80 4.41
CA ILE A 132 11.43 -4.88 4.06
C ILE A 132 11.63 -3.82 5.12
N GLN A 133 10.56 -3.21 5.63
CA GLN A 133 10.67 -2.22 6.69
C GLN A 133 11.35 -2.79 7.93
N ARG A 134 10.98 -4.01 8.33
CA ARG A 134 11.62 -4.71 9.46
C ARG A 134 13.10 -4.96 9.19
N THR A 135 13.46 -5.34 7.98
CA THR A 135 14.86 -5.56 7.61
C THR A 135 15.67 -4.26 7.66
N ILE A 136 15.10 -3.13 7.20
CA ILE A 136 15.71 -1.81 7.32
C ILE A 136 15.92 -1.46 8.80
N ASP A 137 14.89 -1.61 9.63
CA ASP A 137 14.95 -1.29 11.06
C ASP A 137 16.05 -2.11 11.77
N VAL A 138 16.12 -3.41 11.48
CA VAL A 138 17.16 -4.30 12.05
C VAL A 138 18.54 -3.88 11.55
N ASN A 139 18.72 -3.62 10.24
CA ASN A 139 19.99 -3.19 9.69
C ASN A 139 20.48 -1.88 10.32
N VAL A 140 19.60 -0.89 10.49
CA VAL A 140 19.91 0.38 11.17
C VAL A 140 20.24 0.17 12.65
N ILE A 141 19.50 -0.71 13.34
CA ILE A 141 19.78 -1.03 14.76
C ILE A 141 21.13 -1.74 14.90
N GLN A 142 21.48 -2.62 13.98
CA GLN A 142 22.77 -3.32 13.99
C GLN A 142 23.97 -2.36 13.88
N GLN A 143 23.80 -1.20 13.26
CA GLN A 143 24.84 -0.18 13.24
C GLN A 143 25.11 0.43 14.64
N LYS A 144 24.16 0.27 15.57
CA LYS A 144 24.26 0.75 16.96
C LYS A 144 24.69 -0.34 17.94
N THR A 145 24.85 -1.59 17.47
CA THR A 145 25.21 -2.68 18.39
C THR A 145 26.60 -2.46 18.99
N PRO A 146 26.68 -2.43 20.31
CA PRO A 146 27.98 -2.38 20.98
C PRO A 146 28.74 -3.68 20.70
N LYS A 147 30.04 -3.57 20.44
CA LYS A 147 30.91 -4.73 20.35
C LYS A 147 30.91 -5.45 21.70
N ILE A 148 30.69 -6.75 21.66
CA ILE A 148 30.80 -7.56 22.90
C ILE A 148 32.28 -7.71 23.19
N ILE A 149 32.71 -7.18 24.32
CA ILE A 149 34.10 -7.26 24.80
C ILE A 149 34.10 -8.21 25.99
N THR A 150 34.80 -9.33 25.84
CA THR A 150 35.08 -10.23 26.98
C THR A 150 36.41 -9.83 27.58
N CYS A 151 36.45 -9.58 28.86
CA CYS A 151 37.65 -9.19 29.59
C CYS A 151 37.62 -9.79 31.01
N THR A 152 38.78 -9.83 31.65
CA THR A 152 38.87 -10.25 33.06
C THR A 152 38.27 -9.18 34.00
N GLU A 153 37.91 -9.55 35.23
CA GLU A 153 37.29 -8.62 36.19
C GLU A 153 38.18 -7.41 36.47
N ASN A 154 39.49 -7.58 36.47
CA ASN A 154 40.46 -6.52 36.70
C ASN A 154 40.50 -5.53 35.52
N GLN A 155 40.21 -5.98 34.31
CA GLN A 155 40.20 -5.14 33.10
C GLN A 155 38.84 -4.46 32.90
N ARG A 156 37.77 -4.91 33.57
CA ARG A 156 36.40 -4.43 33.33
C ARG A 156 36.24 -2.95 33.66
N LEU A 157 36.86 -2.46 34.72
CA LEU A 157 36.78 -1.05 35.08
C LEU A 157 37.46 -0.14 34.05
N VAL A 158 38.65 -0.54 33.60
CA VAL A 158 39.42 0.18 32.59
C VAL A 158 38.65 0.23 31.27
N MET A 159 38.10 -0.94 30.83
CA MET A 159 37.28 -1.01 29.65
C MET A 159 36.01 -0.18 29.71
N LYS A 160 35.36 -0.13 30.89
CA LYS A 160 34.19 0.72 31.09
C LYS A 160 34.53 2.23 30.96
N ASN A 161 35.69 2.63 31.46
CA ASN A 161 36.15 4.03 31.34
C ASN A 161 36.53 4.37 29.88
N LEU A 162 37.20 3.45 29.17
CA LEU A 162 37.54 3.61 27.77
C LEU A 162 36.27 3.75 26.91
N TYR A 163 35.25 2.91 27.19
CA TYR A 163 33.97 2.98 26.49
C TYR A 163 33.21 4.28 26.78
N ALA A 164 33.28 4.80 28.01
CA ALA A 164 32.67 6.08 28.39
C ALA A 164 33.32 7.26 27.63
N GLN A 165 34.66 7.24 27.45
CA GLN A 165 35.39 8.23 26.64
C GLN A 165 34.96 8.16 25.16
N TYR A 166 34.85 6.96 24.59
CA TYR A 166 34.36 6.75 23.22
C TYR A 166 32.93 7.30 23.01
N MET A 167 32.04 7.12 23.99
CA MET A 167 30.68 7.68 23.97
C MET A 167 30.65 9.20 24.05
N GLY A 168 31.70 9.82 24.60
CA GLY A 168 31.88 11.28 24.64
C GLY A 168 32.35 11.91 23.32
N ASN A 169 32.46 11.14 22.23
CA ASN A 169 32.97 11.59 20.93
C ASN A 169 34.43 12.11 20.98
N GLU A 170 35.23 11.65 21.90
CA GLU A 170 36.65 12.00 21.97
C GLU A 170 37.42 11.27 20.85
N PRO A 171 38.29 12.01 20.07
CA PRO A 171 39.04 11.40 18.96
C PRO A 171 40.19 10.51 19.44
N PHE A 172 40.54 10.55 20.72
CA PHE A 172 41.62 9.75 21.32
C PHE A 172 41.10 9.03 22.55
N ILE A 173 41.50 7.77 22.70
CA ILE A 173 41.20 6.95 23.86
C ILE A 173 42.52 6.64 24.56
N PHE A 174 42.65 7.04 25.84
CA PHE A 174 43.82 6.74 26.65
C PHE A 174 43.58 5.47 27.47
N GLY A 175 44.39 4.44 27.22
CA GLY A 175 44.39 3.19 27.98
C GLY A 175 45.51 3.13 28.99
N ASP A 176 45.38 2.26 30.01
CA ASP A 176 46.46 1.99 30.98
C ASP A 176 47.65 1.29 30.24
N LYS A 177 48.88 1.70 30.58
CA LYS A 177 50.10 1.14 30.02
C LYS A 177 50.24 -0.37 30.25
N ASN A 178 49.64 -0.89 31.33
CA ASN A 178 49.66 -2.30 31.70
C ASN A 178 48.42 -3.09 31.24
N LEU A 179 47.59 -2.49 30.36
CA LEU A 179 46.40 -3.17 29.84
C LEU A 179 46.80 -4.35 28.99
N ASP A 180 46.58 -5.56 29.51
CA ASP A 180 46.79 -6.80 28.78
C ASP A 180 45.64 -6.99 27.79
N LEU A 181 45.93 -6.85 26.50
CA LEU A 181 44.97 -7.06 25.38
C LEU A 181 44.84 -8.51 24.96
N SER A 182 45.71 -9.41 25.44
CA SER A 182 45.71 -10.82 25.01
C SER A 182 44.47 -11.59 25.44
N GLY A 183 43.87 -11.19 26.57
CA GLY A 183 42.63 -11.77 27.09
C GLY A 183 41.35 -11.12 26.53
N ILE A 184 41.47 -10.09 25.71
CA ILE A 184 40.32 -9.36 25.18
C ILE A 184 39.92 -9.93 23.84
N LYS A 185 38.72 -10.53 23.75
CA LYS A 185 38.12 -10.99 22.50
C LYS A 185 36.92 -10.12 22.17
N THR A 186 36.94 -9.55 20.97
CA THR A 186 35.78 -8.84 20.42
C THR A 186 35.06 -9.76 19.46
N LEU A 187 33.77 -10.01 19.71
CA LEU A 187 32.91 -10.62 18.71
C LEU A 187 32.46 -9.52 17.75
N ASP A 188 33.01 -9.55 16.53
CA ASP A 188 32.58 -8.62 15.48
C ASP A 188 31.28 -9.13 14.89
N THR A 189 30.19 -8.43 15.20
CA THR A 189 28.84 -8.67 14.68
C THR A 189 28.44 -7.62 13.64
N THR A 190 29.44 -6.98 13.01
CA THR A 190 29.19 -5.95 12.00
C THR A 190 28.40 -6.54 10.83
N SER A 191 27.21 -6.02 10.63
CA SER A 191 26.41 -6.28 9.44
C SER A 191 26.68 -5.19 8.39
N PRO A 192 26.84 -5.52 7.11
CA PRO A 192 27.00 -4.51 6.06
C PRO A 192 25.78 -3.57 6.07
N TYR A 193 26.04 -2.27 5.91
CA TYR A 193 24.99 -1.29 5.75
C TYR A 193 24.34 -1.42 4.36
N VAL A 194 23.10 -1.83 4.32
CA VAL A 194 22.33 -2.03 3.07
C VAL A 194 20.98 -1.30 3.09
N ALA A 195 20.77 -0.43 4.09
CA ALA A 195 19.49 0.25 4.30
C ALA A 195 19.05 1.08 3.07
N ASP A 196 19.99 1.71 2.36
CA ASP A 196 19.69 2.51 1.17
C ASP A 196 19.09 1.66 0.05
N LYS A 197 19.71 0.50 -0.26
CA LYS A 197 19.21 -0.43 -1.28
C LYS A 197 17.86 -1.04 -0.88
N LEU A 198 17.67 -1.33 0.40
CA LEU A 198 16.40 -1.83 0.91
C LEU A 198 15.31 -0.75 0.83
N TYR A 199 15.65 0.51 1.04
CA TYR A 199 14.71 1.62 0.87
C TYR A 199 14.28 1.81 -0.59
N GLU A 200 15.20 1.68 -1.54
CA GLU A 200 14.89 1.68 -2.98
C GLU A 200 13.94 0.52 -3.33
N LEU A 201 14.24 -0.69 -2.88
CA LEU A 201 13.39 -1.87 -3.08
C LEU A 201 12.00 -1.68 -2.44
N LYS A 202 11.93 -1.10 -1.25
CA LYS A 202 10.65 -0.75 -0.60
C LYS A 202 9.84 0.23 -1.45
N THR A 203 10.50 1.23 -2.04
CA THR A 203 9.86 2.21 -2.92
C THR A 203 9.32 1.53 -4.19
N GLN A 204 10.05 0.57 -4.76
CA GLN A 204 9.59 -0.22 -5.89
C GLN A 204 8.33 -1.04 -5.54
N TYR A 205 8.32 -1.73 -4.41
CA TYR A 205 7.12 -2.49 -3.96
C TYR A 205 5.93 -1.59 -3.66
N TRP A 206 6.17 -0.40 -3.11
CA TRP A 206 5.12 0.59 -2.91
C TRP A 206 4.51 1.04 -4.23
N ASN A 207 5.36 1.34 -5.23
CA ASN A 207 4.93 1.75 -6.56
C ASN A 207 4.20 0.61 -7.30
N GLU A 208 4.64 -0.63 -7.15
CA GLU A 208 3.96 -1.81 -7.67
C GLU A 208 2.54 -1.94 -7.09
N ALA A 209 2.38 -1.74 -5.78
CA ALA A 209 1.09 -1.75 -5.13
C ALA A 209 0.16 -0.63 -5.64
N LEU A 210 0.68 0.59 -5.83
CA LEU A 210 -0.09 1.70 -6.39
C LEU A 210 -0.51 1.41 -7.85
N THR A 211 0.40 0.89 -8.68
CA THR A 211 0.10 0.48 -10.06
C THR A 211 -0.99 -0.59 -10.11
N TYR A 212 -0.91 -1.59 -9.24
CA TYR A 212 -1.94 -2.63 -9.12
C TYR A 212 -3.32 -2.02 -8.78
N LEU A 213 -3.35 -1.07 -7.87
CA LEU A 213 -4.59 -0.38 -7.50
C LEU A 213 -5.10 0.59 -8.59
N GLY A 214 -4.27 0.96 -9.55
CA GLY A 214 -4.60 1.97 -10.58
C GLY A 214 -4.36 3.40 -10.10
N ILE A 215 -3.51 3.60 -9.09
CA ILE A 215 -3.15 4.91 -8.55
C ILE A 215 -1.86 5.40 -9.22
N SER A 216 -1.83 6.65 -9.65
CA SER A 216 -0.64 7.26 -10.24
C SER A 216 0.51 7.30 -9.24
N ASN A 217 1.70 6.86 -9.67
CA ASN A 217 2.88 6.74 -8.83
C ASN A 217 4.13 7.41 -9.43
N VAL A 218 3.92 8.43 -10.26
CA VAL A 218 5.03 9.16 -10.87
C VAL A 218 5.86 9.83 -9.77
N ASN A 219 6.95 9.17 -9.39
CA ASN A 219 7.89 9.68 -8.39
C ASN A 219 8.84 10.70 -9.06
N THR A 220 8.67 11.96 -8.75
CA THR A 220 9.53 13.09 -9.17
C THR A 220 10.93 13.09 -8.51
N VAL A 221 11.29 12.05 -7.73
CA VAL A 221 12.52 12.01 -6.92
C VAL A 221 13.73 11.40 -7.65
N LYS A 222 13.61 11.01 -8.91
CA LYS A 222 14.82 10.60 -9.67
C LYS A 222 15.63 11.84 -10.06
N LYS A 223 16.82 11.95 -9.49
CA LYS A 223 17.86 12.96 -9.84
C LYS A 223 18.40 12.82 -11.27
N GLU A 224 18.05 11.76 -11.97
CA GLU A 224 18.46 11.49 -13.35
C GLU A 224 17.22 11.52 -14.25
N ARG A 225 17.42 11.96 -15.49
CA ARG A 225 16.37 12.04 -16.53
C ARG A 225 15.68 10.68 -16.65
N MET A 226 14.42 10.61 -16.26
CA MET A 226 13.60 9.44 -16.58
C MET A 226 13.43 9.38 -18.08
N ILE A 227 13.77 8.24 -18.67
CA ILE A 227 13.54 8.01 -20.09
C ILE A 227 12.01 7.95 -20.28
N THR A 228 11.51 8.72 -21.24
CA THR A 228 10.07 8.85 -21.55
C THR A 228 9.36 7.49 -21.64
N ASP A 229 10.06 6.47 -22.15
CA ASP A 229 9.57 5.10 -22.27
C ASP A 229 9.28 4.42 -20.90
N GLU A 230 10.03 4.73 -19.84
CA GLU A 230 9.79 4.19 -18.50
C GLU A 230 8.54 4.80 -17.87
N VAL A 231 8.33 6.10 -18.07
CA VAL A 231 7.11 6.79 -17.61
C VAL A 231 5.89 6.23 -18.32
N GLN A 232 5.95 6.06 -19.64
CA GLN A 232 4.85 5.52 -20.42
C GLN A 232 4.51 4.06 -20.07
N ARG A 233 5.50 3.21 -19.77
CA ARG A 233 5.27 1.82 -19.34
C ARG A 233 4.57 1.76 -17.98
N ASN A 234 5.00 2.54 -17.01
CA ASN A 234 4.37 2.59 -15.69
C ASN A 234 2.95 3.17 -15.77
N LEU A 235 2.74 4.17 -16.62
CA LEU A 235 1.42 4.75 -16.86
C LEU A 235 0.45 3.73 -17.49
N GLY A 236 0.92 2.92 -18.44
CA GLY A 236 0.11 1.89 -19.11
C GLY A 236 -0.48 0.86 -18.15
N GLY A 237 0.31 0.35 -17.22
CA GLY A 237 -0.15 -0.59 -16.19
C GLY A 237 -1.17 0.02 -15.23
N THR A 238 -0.93 1.26 -14.81
CA THR A 238 -1.84 2.02 -13.95
C THR A 238 -3.18 2.27 -14.64
N ILE A 239 -3.15 2.73 -15.90
CA ILE A 239 -4.37 2.98 -16.69
C ILE A 239 -5.18 1.70 -16.89
N ALA A 240 -4.53 0.57 -17.21
CA ALA A 240 -5.22 -0.71 -17.41
C ALA A 240 -5.90 -1.20 -16.12
N SER A 241 -5.20 -1.13 -14.98
CA SER A 241 -5.77 -1.48 -13.67
C SER A 241 -6.94 -0.59 -13.28
N ARG A 242 -6.83 0.69 -13.57
CA ARG A 242 -7.85 1.70 -13.38
C ARG A 242 -9.09 1.42 -14.22
N TYR A 243 -8.91 1.18 -15.50
CA TYR A 243 -9.98 0.90 -16.43
C TYR A 243 -10.82 -0.32 -15.99
N SER A 244 -10.16 -1.41 -15.58
CA SER A 244 -10.84 -2.62 -15.13
C SER A 244 -11.80 -2.37 -13.95
N ARG A 245 -11.46 -1.46 -13.05
CA ARG A 245 -12.27 -1.12 -11.88
C ARG A 245 -13.36 -0.09 -12.20
N LEU A 246 -13.03 0.96 -12.95
CA LEU A 246 -13.98 2.00 -13.31
C LEU A 246 -15.07 1.47 -14.24
N PHE A 247 -14.69 0.68 -15.24
CA PHE A 247 -15.64 0.11 -16.22
C PHE A 247 -16.76 -0.68 -15.56
N MET A 248 -16.42 -1.52 -14.55
CA MET A 248 -17.43 -2.32 -13.85
C MET A 248 -18.41 -1.48 -13.05
N ARG A 249 -17.93 -0.38 -12.45
CA ARG A 249 -18.77 0.57 -11.74
C ARG A 249 -19.68 1.35 -12.69
N GLN A 250 -19.15 1.81 -13.82
CA GLN A 250 -19.93 2.51 -14.86
C GLN A 250 -21.02 1.61 -15.45
N GLN A 251 -20.66 0.37 -15.77
CA GLN A 251 -21.64 -0.62 -16.24
C GLN A 251 -22.75 -0.87 -15.21
N ALA A 252 -22.41 -0.94 -13.92
CA ALA A 252 -23.40 -1.05 -12.87
C ALA A 252 -24.28 0.20 -12.77
N CYS A 253 -23.72 1.41 -12.91
CA CYS A 253 -24.50 2.66 -12.95
C CYS A 253 -25.51 2.65 -14.09
N GLU A 254 -25.14 2.21 -15.29
CA GLU A 254 -26.06 2.10 -16.43
C GLU A 254 -27.21 1.15 -16.14
N GLN A 255 -26.93 -0.02 -15.53
CA GLN A 255 -27.95 -0.99 -15.15
C GLN A 255 -28.89 -0.44 -14.06
N ILE A 256 -28.34 0.23 -13.03
CA ILE A 256 -29.08 0.86 -11.95
C ILE A 256 -30.01 1.95 -12.51
N ASN A 257 -29.46 2.83 -13.35
CA ASN A 257 -30.22 3.93 -13.94
C ASN A 257 -31.36 3.41 -14.80
N LYS A 258 -31.12 2.34 -15.60
CA LYS A 258 -32.16 1.71 -16.41
C LYS A 258 -33.24 1.04 -15.56
N MET A 259 -32.87 0.37 -14.48
CA MET A 259 -33.80 -0.40 -13.65
C MET A 259 -34.65 0.50 -12.74
N PHE A 260 -34.04 1.52 -12.15
CA PHE A 260 -34.68 2.34 -11.11
C PHE A 260 -34.99 3.76 -11.55
N GLY A 261 -34.68 4.15 -12.78
CA GLY A 261 -34.94 5.52 -13.29
C GLY A 261 -34.09 6.57 -12.61
N LEU A 262 -32.88 6.23 -12.16
CA LEU A 262 -31.92 7.12 -11.52
C LEU A 262 -30.94 7.73 -12.54
N ASN A 263 -30.11 8.65 -12.09
CA ASN A 263 -29.03 9.24 -12.90
C ASN A 263 -27.71 9.23 -12.12
N ILE A 264 -27.30 8.05 -11.67
CA ILE A 264 -26.05 7.84 -10.95
C ILE A 264 -24.91 7.73 -11.96
N SER A 265 -23.78 8.35 -11.66
CA SER A 265 -22.55 8.19 -12.42
C SER A 265 -21.36 8.02 -11.48
N VAL A 266 -20.28 7.48 -11.99
CA VAL A 266 -19.04 7.30 -11.25
C VAL A 266 -17.86 7.60 -12.14
N ASP A 267 -16.92 8.36 -11.61
CA ASP A 267 -15.68 8.74 -12.27
C ASP A 267 -14.50 8.69 -11.31
N TYR A 268 -13.31 8.86 -11.83
CA TYR A 268 -12.14 9.16 -11.03
C TYR A 268 -12.31 10.54 -10.39
N ARG A 269 -11.76 10.68 -9.19
CA ARG A 269 -11.67 11.98 -8.52
C ARG A 269 -10.88 12.96 -9.37
N GLU A 270 -11.39 14.19 -9.52
CA GLU A 270 -10.80 15.24 -10.40
C GLU A 270 -9.37 15.62 -10.00
N ASP A 271 -9.06 15.64 -8.70
CA ASP A 271 -7.72 15.89 -8.19
C ASP A 271 -6.70 14.84 -8.67
N MET A 272 -7.13 13.59 -8.88
CA MET A 272 -6.33 12.52 -9.47
C MET A 272 -6.17 12.67 -10.99
N GLN A 273 -7.17 13.19 -11.68
CA GLN A 273 -7.13 13.45 -13.13
C GLN A 273 -6.18 14.60 -13.48
N VAL A 274 -6.19 15.66 -12.69
CA VAL A 274 -5.30 16.82 -12.87
C VAL A 274 -3.83 16.42 -12.75
N LEU A 275 -3.48 15.53 -11.82
CA LEU A 275 -2.12 15.02 -11.68
C LEU A 275 -1.69 14.22 -12.92
N ASP A 276 -2.57 13.38 -13.46
CA ASP A 276 -2.27 12.60 -14.67
C ASP A 276 -2.06 13.49 -15.91
N THR A 277 -2.88 14.55 -16.09
CA THR A 277 -2.72 15.49 -17.20
C THR A 277 -1.47 16.35 -17.06
N TYR A 278 -1.16 16.81 -15.84
CA TYR A 278 0.05 17.57 -15.56
C TYR A 278 1.32 16.77 -15.85
N ASP A 279 1.34 15.49 -15.48
CA ASP A 279 2.48 14.58 -15.74
C ASP A 279 2.60 14.25 -17.24
N ALA A 280 1.47 14.10 -17.95
CA ALA A 280 1.45 13.88 -19.39
C ALA A 280 1.92 15.12 -20.19
N ASP A 281 1.52 16.30 -19.79
CA ASP A 281 1.92 17.56 -20.43
C ASP A 281 3.40 17.90 -20.14
N LYS A 282 3.88 17.59 -18.94
CA LYS A 282 5.29 17.74 -18.60
C LYS A 282 6.18 16.77 -19.37
N ALA A 283 5.72 15.55 -19.64
CA ALA A 283 6.40 14.59 -20.49
C ALA A 283 6.45 15.03 -21.96
N LYS A 284 5.38 15.70 -22.47
CA LYS A 284 5.35 16.31 -23.82
C LYS A 284 6.32 17.48 -23.95
N LEU A 285 6.33 18.39 -22.98
CA LEU A 285 7.24 19.55 -22.94
C LEU A 285 8.71 19.15 -22.89
N SER A 286 9.04 18.08 -22.17
CA SER A 286 10.42 17.57 -22.13
C SER A 286 10.89 17.00 -23.49
N ASN A 287 9.98 16.42 -24.27
CA ASN A 287 10.26 15.92 -25.62
C ASN A 287 10.46 17.04 -26.64
N GLU A 288 9.65 18.12 -26.57
CA GLU A 288 9.79 19.26 -27.46
C GLU A 288 11.11 20.03 -27.24
N THR A 289 11.60 20.08 -26.00
CA THR A 289 12.88 20.72 -25.68
C THR A 289 14.10 19.91 -26.09
N ASP A 290 14.00 18.59 -26.20
CA ASP A 290 15.11 17.72 -26.67
C ASP A 290 15.18 17.68 -28.22
N VAL A 291 14.06 17.79 -28.93
CA VAL A 291 14.05 17.85 -30.40
C VAL A 291 14.60 19.21 -30.91
N GLY A 292 14.43 20.28 -30.13
CA GLY A 292 14.96 21.62 -30.48
C GLY A 292 16.48 21.76 -30.32
N LYS A 293 17.18 20.86 -29.65
CA LYS A 293 18.63 20.94 -29.44
C LYS A 293 19.49 20.07 -30.39
N GLY A 294 18.83 19.27 -31.22
CA GLY A 294 19.51 18.41 -32.21
C GLY A 294 19.78 19.04 -33.57
N GLY A 295 19.46 20.32 -33.77
CA GLY A 295 19.44 20.98 -35.08
C GLY A 295 20.44 22.10 -35.31
N VAL A 296 21.53 22.21 -34.57
CA VAL A 296 22.59 23.22 -34.88
C VAL A 296 23.97 22.61 -34.64
N ASN A 297 24.47 21.87 -35.62
CA ASN A 297 25.89 21.72 -35.90
C ASN A 297 26.06 21.07 -37.28
N ASN A 298 26.07 21.89 -38.31
CA ASN A 298 26.81 21.66 -39.57
C ASN A 298 26.84 23.01 -40.31
N GLU A 299 27.91 23.75 -40.06
CA GLU A 299 28.68 24.50 -41.06
C GLU A 299 30.06 24.85 -40.46
#